data_7e783f1e9b9a8e25b251f65414c842a3
#
_entry.id   7e783f1e9b9a8e25b251f65414c842a3
#
_cell.length_a   1.000
_cell.length_b   1.000
_cell.length_c   1.000
_cell.angle_alpha   90.00
_cell.angle_beta   90.00
_cell.angle_gamma   90.00
#
_symmetry.space_group_name_H-M   'P 1'
#
loop_
_entity.id
_entity.type
_entity.pdbx_description
1 polymer ?
#
loop_
_entity_poly.entity_id
_entity_poly.type
_entity_poly.pdbx_seq_one_letter_code
_entity_poly.pdbx_strand_id
1 'polypeptide(L)'
;MLFTAFKFLTIALLGSRAAAQTIEPFVLDGRLDSATASDGTYNSGGTISVNGYSITIPQNLQVQFPAAFAPFGDFASAGAFVGHEVSVTGNVVNGKAIAGLVKIGEYLLQFSSGTVESIDSAAGTMKIKGGPTIRINDPNGVYSVGYTKSPLYTSDDENPSITAFSGFPMCIPRSSSDPLCPSSNRPAGQSTFQAPDPLKMAPFQVGDYLEYSGINVGGTIVCYSIVAPNVQITTSGVPTYIRVEDAIIGIFDGTTTSEFGDSRFVGYTSDPNAAITVYAIDVDPCTGEETERSVGAASYKRGDVRNKWEWRAATTTTSKYTREYVLRLSTGEKLTDNKINAGRYVQPVLDFLFPEANVPGIVPPVNDFSNFPFLAQGLGYDGQGNLWGQLNPWPGANAPATKSCAPFSPPASTSSTAASGTASASTNPSASASSTPSSSGSAAASTPTVAVGGTQTSRPGVAVKLGFNVTNQADFGANDLTYSWSQVSGPTVTLSSNTAASPSLTAPSSTATATYVFNIKVSSTLAGTSGNANVTVVSDPSVKDVVTIDSYTYNSSGGGQVTVTASTNIVGYNANLKLYLTNSATGTANAMTYLGNGKFSISLTKTKKPANGIFVTSDGLGSKGATQVTA
;
A
#
# COMPACT_ATOMS: atom_id res chain seq x y z
N MET A 1 20.33 -82.29 38.04
CA MET A 1 19.99 -80.94 38.50
C MET A 1 20.51 -79.95 37.46
N LEU A 2 19.60 -79.53 36.58
CA LEU A 2 19.91 -78.61 35.50
C LEU A 2 19.67 -77.17 35.98
N PHE A 3 20.70 -76.35 35.95
CA PHE A 3 20.57 -74.86 36.10
C PHE A 3 20.52 -74.23 34.77
N THR A 4 19.33 -73.72 34.42
CA THR A 4 19.11 -72.94 33.20
C THR A 4 19.41 -71.48 33.47
N ALA A 5 20.45 -70.90 32.82
CA ALA A 5 20.79 -69.48 32.88
C ALA A 5 19.92 -68.67 31.95
N PHE A 6 19.09 -67.80 32.49
CA PHE A 6 18.37 -66.79 31.74
C PHE A 6 19.29 -65.59 31.48
N LYS A 7 19.64 -65.32 30.20
CA LYS A 7 20.30 -64.10 29.79
C LYS A 7 19.25 -63.01 29.59
N PHE A 8 19.22 -61.98 30.41
CA PHE A 8 18.49 -60.76 30.18
C PHE A 8 19.23 -59.94 29.13
N LEU A 9 18.62 -59.78 27.96
CA LEU A 9 19.05 -58.85 26.92
C LEU A 9 18.41 -57.49 27.22
N THR A 10 19.16 -56.56 27.80
CA THR A 10 18.72 -55.17 28.00
C THR A 10 18.90 -54.41 26.69
N ILE A 11 17.80 -54.22 25.96
CA ILE A 11 17.77 -53.30 24.80
C ILE A 11 17.69 -51.88 25.37
N ALA A 12 18.82 -51.17 25.34
CA ALA A 12 18.84 -49.72 25.55
C ALA A 12 18.20 -49.02 24.36
N LEU A 13 16.94 -48.64 24.48
CA LEU A 13 16.33 -47.65 23.58
C LEU A 13 17.03 -46.29 23.83
N LEU A 14 18.03 -45.98 23.03
CA LEU A 14 18.51 -44.62 22.85
C LEU A 14 17.43 -43.84 22.07
N GLY A 15 16.42 -43.41 22.80
CA GLY A 15 15.53 -42.36 22.28
C GLY A 15 16.34 -41.08 22.11
N SER A 16 16.68 -40.74 20.90
CA SER A 16 17.13 -39.39 20.57
C SER A 16 16.03 -38.40 20.97
N ARG A 17 16.14 -37.84 22.18
CA ARG A 17 15.35 -36.63 22.49
C ARG A 17 15.81 -35.57 21.50
N ALA A 18 14.98 -35.27 20.53
CA ALA A 18 15.12 -34.01 19.79
C ALA A 18 15.20 -32.92 20.87
N ALA A 19 16.32 -32.21 20.93
CA ALA A 19 16.43 -31.07 21.83
C ALA A 19 15.28 -30.12 21.46
N ALA A 20 14.48 -29.76 22.46
CA ALA A 20 13.42 -28.78 22.22
C ALA A 20 14.07 -27.51 21.68
N GLN A 21 13.53 -27.01 20.59
CA GLN A 21 14.00 -25.79 19.97
C GLN A 21 13.87 -24.64 20.98
N THR A 22 14.97 -23.97 21.30
CA THR A 22 14.94 -22.82 22.20
C THR A 22 14.60 -21.58 21.35
N ILE A 23 13.56 -20.87 21.75
CA ILE A 23 13.15 -19.63 21.11
C ILE A 23 12.92 -18.58 22.18
N GLU A 24 13.50 -17.41 21.98
CA GLU A 24 13.42 -16.28 22.88
C GLU A 24 13.10 -15.02 22.09
N PRO A 25 12.16 -14.16 22.55
CA PRO A 25 11.84 -12.92 21.87
C PRO A 25 12.97 -11.91 22.03
N PHE A 26 13.13 -11.02 21.05
CA PHE A 26 13.91 -9.80 21.20
C PHE A 26 13.27 -8.64 20.47
N VAL A 27 13.43 -7.43 21.03
CA VAL A 27 13.22 -6.14 20.40
C VAL A 27 14.50 -5.35 20.62
N LEU A 28 14.96 -4.69 19.58
CA LEU A 28 16.22 -3.97 19.61
C LEU A 28 16.08 -2.66 18.84
N ASP A 29 16.30 -1.55 19.54
CA ASP A 29 16.49 -0.25 18.93
C ASP A 29 17.94 0.15 19.09
N GLY A 30 18.58 0.54 17.99
CA GLY A 30 19.96 0.90 18.07
C GLY A 30 20.60 1.35 16.77
N ARG A 31 21.86 1.74 16.88
CA ARG A 31 22.64 2.18 15.74
C ARG A 31 22.97 1.02 14.83
N LEU A 32 22.73 1.19 13.53
CA LEU A 32 23.19 0.26 12.51
C LEU A 32 24.72 0.40 12.35
N ASP A 33 25.46 -0.68 12.66
CA ASP A 33 26.93 -0.72 12.51
C ASP A 33 27.32 -1.23 11.12
N SER A 34 26.57 -2.20 10.59
CA SER A 34 26.79 -2.74 9.25
C SER A 34 25.54 -3.43 8.69
N ALA A 35 25.45 -3.52 7.37
CA ALA A 35 24.46 -4.32 6.66
C ALA A 35 25.16 -5.03 5.49
N THR A 36 24.87 -6.32 5.31
CA THR A 36 25.48 -7.14 4.25
C THR A 36 24.42 -8.08 3.68
N ALA A 37 24.15 -7.98 2.38
CA ALA A 37 23.26 -8.90 1.68
C ALA A 37 23.93 -10.27 1.50
N SER A 38 23.13 -11.35 1.52
CA SER A 38 23.65 -12.72 1.32
C SER A 38 24.16 -12.94 -0.09
N ASP A 39 23.47 -12.37 -1.08
CA ASP A 39 23.76 -12.47 -2.51
C ASP A 39 23.17 -11.27 -3.27
N GLY A 40 23.23 -11.29 -4.58
CA GLY A 40 22.73 -10.19 -5.44
C GLY A 40 21.29 -10.37 -5.91
N THR A 41 20.49 -11.25 -5.31
CA THR A 41 19.09 -11.39 -5.71
C THR A 41 18.24 -10.27 -5.13
N TYR A 42 17.19 -9.87 -5.85
CA TYR A 42 16.32 -8.75 -5.51
C TYR A 42 15.63 -8.89 -4.14
N ASN A 43 15.32 -10.14 -3.72
CA ASN A 43 14.70 -10.47 -2.44
C ASN A 43 15.70 -11.08 -1.44
N SER A 44 17.00 -10.84 -1.65
CA SER A 44 18.07 -11.34 -0.79
C SER A 44 17.82 -10.98 0.68
N GLY A 45 18.05 -11.94 1.55
CA GLY A 45 18.30 -11.69 2.96
C GLY A 45 19.76 -11.31 3.23
N GLY A 46 20.18 -11.44 4.48
CA GLY A 46 21.57 -11.15 4.84
C GLY A 46 21.78 -11.04 6.34
N THR A 47 22.62 -10.09 6.71
CA THR A 47 22.98 -9.85 8.12
C THR A 47 23.10 -8.35 8.37
N ILE A 48 22.59 -7.89 9.51
CA ILE A 48 22.91 -6.58 10.07
C ILE A 48 23.62 -6.72 11.42
N SER A 49 24.46 -5.75 11.73
CA SER A 49 24.99 -5.56 13.08
C SER A 49 24.40 -4.32 13.69
N VAL A 50 23.83 -4.45 14.89
CA VAL A 50 23.22 -3.36 15.63
C VAL A 50 23.65 -3.49 17.10
N ASN A 51 24.32 -2.48 17.63
CA ASN A 51 24.82 -2.47 19.02
C ASN A 51 25.59 -3.75 19.40
N GLY A 52 26.36 -4.32 18.48
CA GLY A 52 27.12 -5.57 18.69
C GLY A 52 26.30 -6.86 18.54
N TYR A 53 25.00 -6.79 18.29
CA TYR A 53 24.18 -7.96 17.92
C TYR A 53 24.37 -8.27 16.44
N SER A 54 24.59 -9.54 16.10
CA SER A 54 24.55 -10.02 14.72
C SER A 54 23.17 -10.62 14.44
N ILE A 55 22.39 -10.01 13.58
CA ILE A 55 20.99 -10.36 13.32
C ILE A 55 20.86 -10.86 11.88
N THR A 56 20.31 -12.04 11.72
CA THR A 56 19.97 -12.60 10.41
C THR A 56 18.73 -11.92 9.86
N ILE A 57 18.84 -11.39 8.65
CA ILE A 57 17.71 -10.87 7.86
C ILE A 57 17.24 -11.99 6.94
N PRO A 58 16.01 -12.47 7.08
CA PRO A 58 15.47 -13.49 6.19
C PRO A 58 15.37 -13.00 4.74
N GLN A 59 15.47 -13.92 3.79
CA GLN A 59 15.02 -13.69 2.43
C GLN A 59 13.55 -13.24 2.44
N ASN A 60 13.16 -12.38 1.52
CA ASN A 60 11.83 -11.76 1.38
C ASN A 60 11.49 -10.71 2.45
N LEU A 61 12.39 -10.38 3.38
CA LEU A 61 12.17 -9.28 4.29
C LEU A 61 12.41 -7.94 3.59
N GLN A 62 11.46 -7.02 3.74
CA GLN A 62 11.60 -5.63 3.32
C GLN A 62 11.83 -4.73 4.54
N VAL A 63 12.73 -3.76 4.41
CA VAL A 63 12.99 -2.75 5.44
C VAL A 63 11.99 -1.62 5.29
N GLN A 64 11.30 -1.26 6.36
CA GLN A 64 10.36 -0.16 6.38
C GLN A 64 11.09 1.18 6.54
N PHE A 65 10.81 2.10 5.63
CA PHE A 65 11.22 3.50 5.66
C PHE A 65 9.99 4.41 5.80
N PRO A 66 10.16 5.69 6.14
CA PRO A 66 9.04 6.62 6.22
C PRO A 66 8.19 6.73 4.94
N ALA A 67 8.81 6.63 3.78
CA ALA A 67 8.15 6.79 2.49
C ALA A 67 8.04 5.50 1.67
N ALA A 68 8.63 4.39 2.12
CA ALA A 68 8.69 3.17 1.30
C ALA A 68 9.06 1.92 2.11
N PHE A 69 8.77 0.75 1.52
CA PHE A 69 9.38 -0.52 1.91
C PHE A 69 10.46 -0.85 0.90
N ALA A 70 11.70 -1.02 1.37
CA ALA A 70 12.85 -1.30 0.52
C ALA A 70 13.27 -2.78 0.60
N PRO A 71 13.64 -3.42 -0.53
CA PRO A 71 14.34 -4.69 -0.52
C PRO A 71 15.58 -4.62 0.37
N PHE A 72 15.85 -5.68 1.15
CA PHE A 72 17.03 -5.66 2.03
C PHE A 72 18.34 -5.56 1.23
N GLY A 73 18.40 -6.19 0.05
CA GLY A 73 19.58 -6.09 -0.82
C GLY A 73 19.91 -4.65 -1.22
N ASP A 74 18.88 -3.85 -1.55
CA ASP A 74 19.03 -2.43 -1.90
C ASP A 74 19.47 -1.61 -0.68
N PHE A 75 18.86 -1.87 0.47
CA PHE A 75 19.25 -1.24 1.74
C PHE A 75 20.70 -1.49 2.09
N ALA A 76 21.16 -2.75 2.02
CA ALA A 76 22.50 -3.15 2.37
C ALA A 76 23.56 -2.60 1.39
N SER A 77 23.26 -2.61 0.08
CA SER A 77 24.19 -2.15 -0.95
C SER A 77 24.35 -0.64 -1.02
N ALA A 78 23.35 0.11 -0.56
CA ALA A 78 23.43 1.57 -0.55
C ALA A 78 24.53 2.11 0.35
N GLY A 79 24.95 1.36 1.40
CA GLY A 79 26.02 1.75 2.33
C GLY A 79 25.76 3.06 3.11
N ALA A 80 24.71 3.79 2.71
CA ALA A 80 24.39 5.12 3.19
C ALA A 80 23.71 5.13 4.57
N PHE A 81 23.26 3.96 5.05
CA PHE A 81 22.45 3.85 6.26
C PHE A 81 23.24 3.43 7.50
N VAL A 82 24.52 3.11 7.36
CA VAL A 82 25.42 2.86 8.51
C VAL A 82 25.43 4.11 9.39
N GLY A 83 25.18 3.92 10.69
CA GLY A 83 25.03 4.98 11.66
C GLY A 83 23.60 5.46 11.89
N HIS A 84 22.64 5.07 11.05
CA HIS A 84 21.21 5.30 11.31
C HIS A 84 20.72 4.41 12.44
N GLU A 85 19.70 4.83 13.14
CA GLU A 85 19.04 3.98 14.12
C GLU A 85 18.00 3.10 13.44
N VAL A 86 18.02 1.84 13.81
CA VAL A 86 17.17 0.81 13.27
C VAL A 86 16.43 0.12 14.42
N SER A 87 15.14 -0.12 14.25
CA SER A 87 14.32 -0.93 15.13
C SER A 87 14.13 -2.33 14.53
N VAL A 88 14.40 -3.36 15.34
CA VAL A 88 14.30 -4.75 14.92
C VAL A 88 13.48 -5.53 15.93
N THR A 89 12.42 -6.17 15.47
CA THR A 89 11.64 -7.13 16.25
C THR A 89 11.85 -8.53 15.67
N GLY A 90 12.20 -9.50 16.51
CA GLY A 90 12.50 -10.85 16.05
C GLY A 90 12.54 -11.87 17.18
N ASN A 91 13.05 -13.04 16.87
CA ASN A 91 13.30 -14.08 17.88
C ASN A 91 14.71 -14.65 17.73
N VAL A 92 15.30 -15.05 18.83
CA VAL A 92 16.49 -15.89 18.86
C VAL A 92 16.05 -17.34 18.72
N VAL A 93 16.32 -17.94 17.58
CA VAL A 93 15.93 -19.33 17.26
C VAL A 93 17.19 -20.19 17.26
N ASN A 94 17.29 -21.13 18.19
CA ASN A 94 18.48 -21.97 18.37
C ASN A 94 19.79 -21.16 18.46
N GLY A 95 19.78 -20.07 19.22
CA GLY A 95 20.93 -19.20 19.43
C GLY A 95 21.26 -18.23 18.28
N LYS A 96 20.43 -18.15 17.24
CA LYS A 96 20.55 -17.17 16.14
C LYS A 96 19.44 -16.14 16.23
N ALA A 97 19.78 -14.87 16.31
CA ALA A 97 18.82 -13.79 16.19
C ALA A 97 18.31 -13.68 14.74
N ILE A 98 17.00 -13.79 14.53
CA ILE A 98 16.34 -13.73 13.23
C ILE A 98 15.29 -12.62 13.29
N ALA A 99 15.39 -11.65 12.38
CA ALA A 99 14.43 -10.55 12.28
C ALA A 99 13.09 -11.00 11.67
N GLY A 100 11.99 -10.50 12.22
CA GLY A 100 10.66 -10.54 11.61
C GLY A 100 10.27 -9.20 11.00
N LEU A 101 10.60 -8.11 11.71
CA LEU A 101 10.34 -6.74 11.27
C LEU A 101 11.62 -5.93 11.42
N VAL A 102 11.89 -5.07 10.44
CA VAL A 102 13.00 -4.09 10.45
C VAL A 102 12.49 -2.77 9.94
N LYS A 103 12.67 -1.71 10.72
CA LYS A 103 12.33 -0.36 10.29
C LYS A 103 13.42 0.63 10.64
N ILE A 104 13.56 1.65 9.81
CA ILE A 104 14.33 2.84 10.14
C ILE A 104 13.42 3.76 10.97
N GLY A 105 13.84 4.10 12.18
CA GLY A 105 13.05 4.93 13.08
C GLY A 105 12.96 6.37 12.59
N GLU A 106 11.74 6.91 12.53
CA GLU A 106 11.53 8.32 12.15
C GLU A 106 12.25 9.29 13.06
N TYR A 107 12.21 9.01 14.36
CA TYR A 107 12.73 9.91 15.40
C TYR A 107 14.24 10.07 15.39
N LEU A 108 14.94 9.23 14.67
CA LEU A 108 16.37 9.08 14.73
C LEU A 108 17.08 9.72 13.55
N LEU A 109 16.33 10.16 12.56
CA LEU A 109 16.87 10.94 11.47
C LEU A 109 17.06 12.38 11.92
N GLN A 110 16.14 13.26 11.65
CA GLN A 110 16.20 14.65 12.12
C GLN A 110 14.77 15.12 12.41
N PHE A 111 14.26 14.84 13.60
CA PHE A 111 13.01 15.42 14.06
C PHE A 111 13.29 16.69 14.82
N SER A 112 12.60 17.76 14.46
CA SER A 112 12.72 19.04 15.11
C SER A 112 11.47 19.89 14.94
N SER A 113 11.39 20.96 15.68
CA SER A 113 10.32 21.96 15.55
C SER A 113 10.88 23.37 15.64
N GLY A 114 10.16 24.34 15.10
CA GLY A 114 10.54 25.73 15.20
C GLY A 114 9.71 26.67 14.32
N THR A 115 9.89 27.94 14.53
CA THR A 115 9.17 29.01 13.81
C THR A 115 9.90 29.39 12.53
N VAL A 116 9.18 29.54 11.43
CA VAL A 116 9.71 30.02 10.15
C VAL A 116 10.14 31.46 10.28
N GLU A 117 11.42 31.74 10.05
CA GLU A 117 12.02 33.06 10.04
C GLU A 117 11.98 33.70 8.65
N SER A 118 12.24 32.93 7.61
CA SER A 118 12.21 33.38 6.22
C SER A 118 11.93 32.22 5.27
N ILE A 119 11.43 32.57 4.08
CA ILE A 119 11.12 31.63 3.00
C ILE A 119 11.82 32.11 1.73
N ASP A 120 12.58 31.24 1.09
CA ASP A 120 13.16 31.45 -0.23
C ASP A 120 12.40 30.58 -1.24
N SER A 121 11.47 31.20 -1.95
CA SER A 121 10.66 30.52 -2.96
C SER A 121 11.48 30.01 -4.14
N ALA A 122 12.53 30.74 -4.55
CA ALA A 122 13.36 30.35 -5.69
C ALA A 122 14.23 29.12 -5.35
N ALA A 123 14.73 29.07 -4.13
CA ALA A 123 15.47 27.90 -3.63
C ALA A 123 14.57 26.78 -3.12
N GLY A 124 13.28 27.03 -2.85
CA GLY A 124 12.35 26.07 -2.22
C GLY A 124 12.75 25.73 -0.78
N THR A 125 13.23 26.71 -0.01
CA THR A 125 13.72 26.51 1.35
C THR A 125 13.04 27.42 2.36
N MET A 126 13.02 26.98 3.60
CA MET A 126 12.59 27.78 4.75
C MET A 126 13.70 27.82 5.81
N LYS A 127 13.93 28.97 6.42
CA LYS A 127 14.84 29.14 7.54
C LYS A 127 14.06 29.06 8.83
N ILE A 128 14.48 28.19 9.74
CA ILE A 128 13.93 28.11 11.09
C ILE A 128 14.66 29.11 11.98
N LYS A 129 13.92 29.86 12.75
CA LYS A 129 14.46 30.90 13.64
C LYS A 129 15.43 30.31 14.67
N GLY A 130 16.69 30.74 14.62
CA GLY A 130 17.76 30.18 15.44
C GLY A 130 18.12 28.70 15.12
N GLY A 131 17.56 28.12 14.09
CA GLY A 131 17.71 26.72 13.71
C GLY A 131 18.28 26.50 12.31
N PRO A 132 18.12 25.34 11.73
CA PRO A 132 18.63 24.99 10.39
C PRO A 132 17.82 25.65 9.27
N THR A 133 18.35 25.58 8.06
CA THR A 133 17.55 25.68 6.84
C THR A 133 16.91 24.34 6.58
N ILE A 134 15.63 24.33 6.21
CA ILE A 134 14.88 23.13 5.83
C ILE A 134 14.42 23.22 4.39
N ARG A 135 14.20 22.06 3.77
CA ARG A 135 13.76 21.92 2.39
C ARG A 135 12.89 20.67 2.25
N ILE A 136 11.88 20.70 1.41
CA ILE A 136 11.05 19.52 1.16
C ILE A 136 11.79 18.58 0.20
N ASN A 137 11.87 17.30 0.51
CA ASN A 137 12.34 16.27 -0.41
C ASN A 137 11.18 15.87 -1.35
N ASP A 138 11.02 16.60 -2.41
CA ASP A 138 9.85 16.63 -3.29
C ASP A 138 10.26 16.30 -4.73
N PRO A 139 10.48 15.01 -5.06
CA PRO A 139 10.98 14.62 -6.38
C PRO A 139 10.03 14.99 -7.53
N ASN A 140 8.74 15.04 -7.26
CA ASN A 140 7.70 15.33 -8.25
C ASN A 140 7.37 16.83 -8.34
N GLY A 141 7.96 17.67 -7.49
CA GLY A 141 7.71 19.10 -7.46
C GLY A 141 6.27 19.46 -7.10
N VAL A 142 5.62 18.65 -6.27
CA VAL A 142 4.21 18.85 -5.86
C VAL A 142 4.10 20.02 -4.89
N TYR A 143 4.93 20.03 -3.85
CA TYR A 143 4.85 20.98 -2.74
C TYR A 143 5.75 22.21 -2.88
N SER A 144 6.77 22.16 -3.77
CA SER A 144 7.76 23.21 -3.93
C SER A 144 8.35 23.23 -5.34
N VAL A 145 9.51 23.87 -5.54
CA VAL A 145 10.27 23.87 -6.82
C VAL A 145 10.83 22.49 -7.20
N GLY A 146 10.62 21.49 -6.36
CA GLY A 146 11.16 20.16 -6.54
C GLY A 146 12.58 20.01 -6.00
N TYR A 147 12.89 18.84 -5.50
CA TYR A 147 14.20 18.45 -5.03
C TYR A 147 14.26 16.95 -4.79
N THR A 148 15.34 16.32 -5.17
CA THR A 148 15.52 14.88 -4.98
C THR A 148 16.83 14.59 -4.27
N LYS A 149 16.73 13.97 -3.11
CA LYS A 149 17.85 13.38 -2.36
C LYS A 149 17.31 12.19 -1.57
N SER A 150 18.04 11.07 -1.59
CA SER A 150 17.65 9.88 -0.82
C SER A 150 16.18 9.47 -1.04
N PRO A 151 15.88 8.69 -2.08
CA PRO A 151 14.52 8.41 -2.54
C PRO A 151 13.63 7.68 -1.51
N LEU A 152 14.22 7.11 -0.45
CA LEU A 152 13.49 6.43 0.64
C LEU A 152 12.97 7.40 1.71
N TYR A 153 13.28 8.70 1.59
CA TYR A 153 12.90 9.77 2.52
C TYR A 153 12.25 10.94 1.76
N THR A 154 11.30 10.65 0.89
CA THR A 154 10.58 11.68 0.12
C THR A 154 9.29 12.10 0.81
N SER A 155 8.83 13.32 0.51
CA SER A 155 7.45 13.69 0.79
C SER A 155 6.52 12.78 0.02
N ASP A 156 5.37 12.48 0.63
CA ASP A 156 4.33 11.66 0.03
C ASP A 156 3.29 12.59 -0.63
N ASP A 157 3.00 12.39 -1.90
CA ASP A 157 2.01 13.14 -2.68
C ASP A 157 0.68 12.39 -2.82
N GLU A 158 0.67 11.06 -2.61
CA GLU A 158 -0.57 10.28 -2.51
C GLU A 158 -1.21 10.41 -1.11
N ASN A 159 -0.39 10.45 -0.05
CA ASN A 159 -0.82 10.62 1.34
C ASN A 159 -0.13 11.85 1.91
N PRO A 160 -0.72 13.06 1.81
CA PRO A 160 -0.02 14.31 2.05
C PRO A 160 0.76 14.34 3.37
N SER A 161 2.09 14.45 3.28
CA SER A 161 3.00 14.53 4.42
C SER A 161 3.47 15.97 4.73
N ILE A 162 3.10 16.94 3.88
CA ILE A 162 3.41 18.35 4.02
C ILE A 162 2.10 19.12 4.25
N THR A 163 1.73 19.33 5.52
CA THR A 163 0.34 19.70 5.84
C THR A 163 0.20 20.73 6.96
N ALA A 164 -0.97 21.36 7.00
CA ALA A 164 -1.54 21.97 8.19
C ALA A 164 -1.94 20.89 9.21
N PHE A 165 -2.34 21.29 10.40
CA PHE A 165 -2.72 20.37 11.47
C PHE A 165 -3.86 19.41 11.06
N SER A 166 -4.82 19.90 10.29
CA SER A 166 -5.98 19.15 9.77
C SER A 166 -5.65 18.14 8.67
N GLY A 167 -4.42 18.08 8.18
CA GLY A 167 -4.06 17.29 7.00
C GLY A 167 -4.25 18.04 5.67
N PHE A 168 -4.70 19.29 5.70
CA PHE A 168 -4.79 20.10 4.49
C PHE A 168 -3.39 20.36 3.92
N PRO A 169 -3.11 20.10 2.62
CA PRO A 169 -1.78 20.18 2.05
C PRO A 169 -1.27 21.62 2.01
N MET A 170 0.00 21.80 2.41
CA MET A 170 0.70 23.07 2.39
C MET A 170 1.89 23.06 1.43
N CYS A 171 2.42 24.22 1.07
CA CYS A 171 3.42 24.35 0.02
C CYS A 171 4.38 25.53 0.26
N ILE A 172 5.56 25.44 -0.35
CA ILE A 172 6.44 26.60 -0.56
C ILE A 172 6.16 27.10 -1.98
N PRO A 173 5.61 28.34 -2.16
CA PRO A 173 5.27 28.83 -3.49
C PRO A 173 6.53 28.91 -4.37
N ARG A 174 6.43 28.49 -5.63
CA ARG A 174 7.54 28.55 -6.61
C ARG A 174 7.80 29.99 -7.10
N SER A 175 6.78 30.82 -6.99
CA SER A 175 6.80 32.24 -7.33
C SER A 175 5.64 32.96 -6.64
N SER A 176 5.64 34.29 -6.66
CA SER A 176 4.53 35.11 -6.14
C SER A 176 3.19 34.89 -6.84
N SER A 177 3.19 34.27 -8.04
CA SER A 177 2.01 33.95 -8.85
C SER A 177 1.83 32.45 -9.09
N ASP A 178 2.34 31.60 -8.19
CA ASP A 178 2.22 30.15 -8.30
C ASP A 178 0.72 29.72 -8.30
N PRO A 179 0.20 29.17 -9.40
CA PRO A 179 -1.23 28.84 -9.51
C PRO A 179 -1.63 27.63 -8.63
N LEU A 180 -0.66 26.80 -8.23
CA LEU A 180 -0.89 25.59 -7.42
C LEU A 180 -0.68 25.85 -5.92
N CYS A 181 0.01 26.96 -5.58
CA CYS A 181 0.29 27.40 -4.21
C CYS A 181 -0.02 28.90 -4.09
N PRO A 182 -1.26 29.36 -4.42
CA PRO A 182 -1.56 30.78 -4.52
C PRO A 182 -1.61 31.43 -3.14
N SER A 183 -1.07 32.66 -3.02
CA SER A 183 -1.12 33.44 -1.77
C SER A 183 -2.55 33.71 -1.29
N SER A 184 -3.52 33.76 -2.22
CA SER A 184 -4.96 33.93 -1.90
C SER A 184 -5.53 32.74 -1.12
N ASN A 185 -4.91 31.56 -1.16
CA ASN A 185 -5.36 30.38 -0.42
C ASN A 185 -4.90 30.39 1.06
N ARG A 186 -4.22 31.45 1.48
CA ARG A 186 -3.84 31.71 2.87
C ARG A 186 -4.24 33.14 3.26
N PRO A 187 -5.43 33.36 3.86
CA PRO A 187 -5.87 34.69 4.31
C PRO A 187 -4.86 35.30 5.29
N ALA A 188 -4.53 36.57 5.05
CA ALA A 188 -3.50 37.26 5.84
C ALA A 188 -3.84 37.30 7.34
N GLY A 189 -2.87 36.95 8.19
CA GLY A 189 -3.01 37.01 9.65
C GLY A 189 -3.92 35.92 10.25
N GLN A 190 -4.40 34.95 9.45
CA GLN A 190 -5.24 33.85 9.93
C GLN A 190 -4.44 32.56 10.03
N SER A 191 -4.56 31.90 11.17
CA SER A 191 -4.05 30.55 11.41
C SER A 191 -5.15 29.49 11.45
N THR A 192 -6.42 29.89 11.57
CA THR A 192 -7.59 29.02 11.53
C THR A 192 -8.61 29.59 10.56
N PHE A 193 -8.89 28.88 9.47
CA PHE A 193 -9.78 29.36 8.41
C PHE A 193 -10.29 28.20 7.55
N GLN A 194 -11.37 28.47 6.80
CA GLN A 194 -11.81 27.59 5.73
C GLN A 194 -11.01 27.91 4.46
N ALA A 195 -10.54 26.85 3.79
CA ALA A 195 -9.78 27.00 2.54
C ALA A 195 -10.58 27.80 1.50
N PRO A 196 -10.06 28.94 0.98
CA PRO A 196 -10.72 29.68 -0.11
C PRO A 196 -10.88 28.85 -1.38
N ASP A 197 -9.86 28.06 -1.74
CA ASP A 197 -9.90 27.08 -2.82
C ASP A 197 -9.38 25.73 -2.29
N PRO A 198 -10.28 24.80 -1.98
CA PRO A 198 -9.89 23.52 -1.39
C PRO A 198 -9.18 22.59 -2.39
N LEU A 199 -9.14 22.88 -3.68
CA LEU A 199 -8.41 22.11 -4.70
C LEU A 199 -6.93 22.50 -4.83
N LYS A 200 -6.51 23.58 -4.15
CA LYS A 200 -5.15 24.10 -4.16
C LYS A 200 -4.53 24.06 -2.77
N MET A 201 -3.21 24.01 -2.73
CA MET A 201 -2.49 24.03 -1.46
C MET A 201 -2.48 25.44 -0.84
N ALA A 202 -2.23 25.51 0.46
CA ALA A 202 -2.01 26.74 1.19
C ALA A 202 -0.52 27.00 1.39
N PRO A 203 0.00 28.22 1.11
CA PRO A 203 1.42 28.52 1.28
C PRO A 203 1.82 28.59 2.76
N PHE A 204 3.02 28.10 3.08
CA PHE A 204 3.69 28.44 4.33
C PHE A 204 3.96 29.94 4.41
N GLN A 205 3.94 30.48 5.63
CA GLN A 205 4.22 31.90 5.91
C GLN A 205 5.28 32.04 7.00
N VAL A 206 5.98 33.17 6.98
CA VAL A 206 6.85 33.57 8.09
C VAL A 206 6.00 33.67 9.36
N GLY A 207 6.48 33.06 10.44
CA GLY A 207 5.77 32.96 11.71
C GLY A 207 5.00 31.63 11.90
N ASP A 208 4.88 30.80 10.88
CA ASP A 208 4.36 29.44 11.06
C ASP A 208 5.28 28.63 11.97
N TYR A 209 4.68 27.91 12.93
CA TYR A 209 5.41 26.94 13.72
C TYR A 209 5.32 25.58 13.02
N LEU A 210 6.46 24.94 12.80
CA LEU A 210 6.55 23.68 12.07
C LEU A 210 7.11 22.59 12.96
N GLU A 211 6.58 21.39 12.80
CA GLU A 211 7.19 20.13 13.18
C GLU A 211 7.64 19.44 11.89
N TYR A 212 8.91 19.04 11.83
CA TYR A 212 9.47 18.49 10.60
C TYR A 212 10.40 17.32 10.87
N SER A 213 10.37 16.34 9.96
CA SER A 213 11.27 15.19 9.96
C SER A 213 11.98 15.10 8.61
N GLY A 214 13.26 14.74 8.64
CA GLY A 214 14.08 14.68 7.43
C GLY A 214 15.46 14.11 7.67
N ILE A 215 16.33 14.24 6.68
CA ILE A 215 17.74 13.86 6.73
C ILE A 215 18.62 15.11 6.59
N ASN A 216 19.77 15.12 7.24
CA ASN A 216 20.73 16.21 7.10
C ASN A 216 21.60 16.01 5.84
N VAL A 217 21.50 16.94 4.90
CA VAL A 217 22.31 16.96 3.69
C VAL A 217 23.06 18.29 3.62
N GLY A 218 24.35 18.24 3.95
CA GLY A 218 25.22 19.44 3.87
C GLY A 218 24.76 20.59 4.76
N GLY A 219 24.17 20.33 5.92
CA GLY A 219 23.69 21.33 6.86
C GLY A 219 22.24 21.80 6.62
N THR A 220 21.59 21.32 5.56
CA THR A 220 20.17 21.54 5.29
C THR A 220 19.40 20.28 5.69
N ILE A 221 18.29 20.43 6.42
CA ILE A 221 17.40 19.31 6.70
C ILE A 221 16.45 19.13 5.51
N VAL A 222 16.58 18.00 4.83
CA VAL A 222 15.76 17.63 3.68
C VAL A 222 14.59 16.80 4.19
N CYS A 223 13.40 17.41 4.23
CA CYS A 223 12.24 16.91 4.94
C CYS A 223 11.37 16.00 4.08
N TYR A 224 10.96 14.88 4.63
CA TYR A 224 9.92 14.02 4.08
C TYR A 224 8.55 14.28 4.73
N SER A 225 8.53 14.92 5.91
CA SER A 225 7.29 15.31 6.60
C SER A 225 7.43 16.70 7.20
N ILE A 226 6.39 17.53 7.05
CA ILE A 226 6.25 18.83 7.69
C ILE A 226 4.78 19.01 8.09
N VAL A 227 4.55 19.27 9.36
CA VAL A 227 3.23 19.65 9.88
C VAL A 227 3.32 21.06 10.46
N ALA A 228 2.35 21.92 10.16
CA ALA A 228 2.18 23.22 10.81
C ALA A 228 1.09 23.11 11.91
N PRO A 229 1.46 22.79 13.18
CA PRO A 229 0.47 22.51 14.22
C PRO A 229 -0.29 23.75 14.68
N ASN A 230 0.20 24.94 14.40
CA ASN A 230 -0.48 26.19 14.68
C ASN A 230 -1.42 26.65 13.53
N VAL A 231 -1.53 25.85 12.44
CA VAL A 231 -2.36 26.18 11.29
C VAL A 231 -3.46 25.13 11.12
N GLN A 232 -4.72 25.58 11.25
CA GLN A 232 -5.91 24.74 11.06
C GLN A 232 -6.67 25.22 9.83
N ILE A 233 -6.67 24.39 8.78
CA ILE A 233 -7.38 24.70 7.54
C ILE A 233 -8.54 23.70 7.40
N THR A 234 -9.76 24.21 7.29
CA THR A 234 -10.96 23.38 7.15
C THR A 234 -11.50 23.38 5.73
N THR A 235 -12.22 22.34 5.39
CA THR A 235 -13.00 22.22 4.14
C THR A 235 -14.44 21.86 4.47
N SER A 236 -15.31 21.87 3.48
CA SER A 236 -16.68 21.40 3.59
C SER A 236 -17.02 20.55 2.38
N GLY A 237 -17.26 19.27 2.59
CA GLY A 237 -17.51 18.31 1.52
C GLY A 237 -16.22 17.96 0.73
N VAL A 238 -16.32 17.83 -0.58
CA VAL A 238 -15.23 17.40 -1.47
C VAL A 238 -14.43 18.60 -1.97
N PRO A 239 -13.10 18.59 -1.87
CA PRO A 239 -12.23 17.57 -1.29
C PRO A 239 -12.14 17.65 0.23
N THR A 240 -11.99 16.53 0.89
CA THR A 240 -11.66 16.44 2.32
C THR A 240 -10.29 15.77 2.48
N TYR A 241 -9.46 16.35 3.34
CA TYR A 241 -8.13 15.83 3.64
C TYR A 241 -8.10 15.17 5.00
N ILE A 242 -7.19 14.20 5.14
CA ILE A 242 -6.99 13.45 6.38
C ILE A 242 -5.48 13.34 6.66
N ARG A 243 -5.11 13.43 7.92
CA ARG A 243 -3.77 13.17 8.42
C ARG A 243 -3.84 12.10 9.50
N VAL A 244 -2.96 11.12 9.42
CA VAL A 244 -2.73 10.14 10.48
C VAL A 244 -1.56 10.62 11.32
N GLU A 245 -1.70 10.57 12.64
CA GLU A 245 -0.67 10.93 13.61
C GLU A 245 -0.06 9.69 14.25
N ASP A 246 -0.90 8.66 14.46
CA ASP A 246 -0.51 7.43 15.12
C ASP A 246 -1.26 6.25 14.49
N ALA A 247 -0.55 5.15 14.25
CA ALA A 247 -1.08 3.95 13.62
C ALA A 247 -0.46 2.71 14.27
N ILE A 248 -1.01 2.29 15.39
CA ILE A 248 -0.51 1.20 16.23
C ILE A 248 -1.45 0.00 16.12
N ILE A 249 -0.88 -1.20 15.98
CA ILE A 249 -1.60 -2.46 16.00
C ILE A 249 -1.12 -3.31 17.17
N GLY A 250 -1.99 -3.54 18.16
CA GLY A 250 -1.76 -4.48 19.24
C GLY A 250 -1.97 -5.92 18.79
N ILE A 251 -1.05 -6.81 19.13
CA ILE A 251 -1.07 -8.23 18.80
C ILE A 251 -1.78 -8.98 19.90
N PHE A 252 -2.81 -9.75 19.56
CA PHE A 252 -3.58 -10.54 20.50
C PHE A 252 -3.04 -11.98 20.58
N ASP A 253 -2.75 -12.46 21.79
CA ASP A 253 -2.25 -13.81 22.02
C ASP A 253 -3.27 -14.77 22.66
N GLY A 254 -4.45 -14.27 23.06
CA GLY A 254 -5.50 -15.08 23.67
C GLY A 254 -5.28 -15.47 25.13
N THR A 255 -4.21 -15.00 25.76
CA THR A 255 -3.94 -15.29 27.18
C THR A 255 -4.49 -14.22 28.10
N THR A 256 -4.84 -14.58 29.35
CA THR A 256 -5.38 -13.64 30.33
C THR A 256 -4.29 -12.94 31.17
N THR A 257 -3.03 -13.31 30.95
CA THR A 257 -1.86 -12.80 31.68
C THR A 257 -0.99 -11.86 30.86
N SER A 258 -1.32 -11.67 29.58
CA SER A 258 -0.59 -10.79 28.70
C SER A 258 -1.12 -9.37 28.77
N GLU A 259 -0.20 -8.41 28.82
CA GLU A 259 -0.46 -7.01 28.58
C GLU A 259 -0.09 -6.68 27.12
N PHE A 260 -0.96 -6.01 26.41
CA PHE A 260 -0.71 -5.54 25.05
C PHE A 260 -1.44 -4.23 24.78
N GLY A 261 -0.89 -3.47 23.85
CA GLY A 261 -1.47 -2.20 23.45
C GLY A 261 -2.74 -2.36 22.62
N ASP A 262 -3.64 -1.41 22.75
CA ASP A 262 -4.80 -1.30 21.86
C ASP A 262 -4.37 -1.14 20.39
N SER A 263 -5.11 -1.76 19.47
CA SER A 263 -5.06 -1.37 18.06
C SER A 263 -5.76 -0.03 17.89
N ARG A 264 -5.00 0.98 17.50
CA ARG A 264 -5.47 2.35 17.48
C ARG A 264 -4.84 3.17 16.35
N PHE A 265 -5.69 3.87 15.60
CA PHE A 265 -5.25 4.94 14.72
C PHE A 265 -5.84 6.26 15.21
N VAL A 266 -5.03 7.29 15.17
CA VAL A 266 -5.39 8.65 15.60
C VAL A 266 -4.99 9.62 14.51
N GLY A 267 -5.83 10.62 14.27
CA GLY A 267 -5.52 11.65 13.30
C GLY A 267 -6.51 12.81 13.29
N TYR A 268 -6.47 13.57 12.23
CA TYR A 268 -7.24 14.80 12.06
C TYR A 268 -7.79 14.90 10.65
N THR A 269 -8.86 15.67 10.46
CA THR A 269 -9.43 15.94 9.13
C THR A 269 -9.69 17.41 8.91
N SER A 270 -9.77 17.79 7.65
CA SER A 270 -10.19 19.14 7.27
C SER A 270 -11.70 19.34 7.38
N ASP A 271 -12.53 18.27 7.31
CA ASP A 271 -13.98 18.32 7.50
C ASP A 271 -14.42 17.30 8.57
N PRO A 272 -14.92 17.77 9.73
CA PRO A 272 -15.37 16.89 10.82
C PRO A 272 -16.70 16.16 10.53
N ASN A 273 -17.39 16.51 9.45
CA ASN A 273 -18.64 15.87 9.03
C ASN A 273 -18.41 14.66 8.11
N ALA A 274 -17.20 14.49 7.60
CA ALA A 274 -16.84 13.35 6.75
C ALA A 274 -16.64 12.09 7.61
N ALA A 275 -17.48 11.08 7.45
CA ALA A 275 -17.27 9.80 8.12
C ALA A 275 -16.01 9.10 7.59
N ILE A 276 -15.28 8.43 8.48
CA ILE A 276 -14.03 7.73 8.17
C ILE A 276 -14.24 6.24 8.38
N THR A 277 -13.92 5.45 7.38
CA THR A 277 -13.88 3.98 7.48
C THR A 277 -12.46 3.50 7.26
N VAL A 278 -11.99 2.60 8.12
CA VAL A 278 -10.66 1.99 8.07
C VAL A 278 -10.75 0.62 7.43
N TYR A 279 -9.86 0.34 6.50
CA TYR A 279 -9.73 -0.95 5.84
C TYR A 279 -8.30 -1.45 5.98
N ALA A 280 -8.16 -2.74 6.22
CA ALA A 280 -6.87 -3.44 6.11
C ALA A 280 -6.62 -3.78 4.64
N ILE A 281 -5.39 -3.65 4.16
CA ILE A 281 -4.98 -4.05 2.82
C ILE A 281 -4.46 -5.48 2.91
N ASP A 282 -5.26 -6.45 2.47
CA ASP A 282 -4.88 -7.85 2.36
C ASP A 282 -4.26 -8.09 0.97
N VAL A 283 -3.09 -8.68 0.92
CA VAL A 283 -2.36 -8.99 -0.33
C VAL A 283 -2.48 -10.48 -0.65
N ASP A 284 -2.82 -10.86 -1.88
CA ASP A 284 -2.77 -12.26 -2.30
C ASP A 284 -1.31 -12.71 -2.43
N PRO A 285 -0.86 -13.75 -1.69
CA PRO A 285 0.54 -14.13 -1.63
C PRO A 285 1.07 -14.78 -2.91
N CYS A 286 0.22 -15.01 -3.90
CA CYS A 286 0.63 -15.53 -5.20
C CYS A 286 0.62 -14.46 -6.29
N THR A 287 -0.43 -13.65 -6.34
CA THR A 287 -0.60 -12.66 -7.42
C THR A 287 -0.09 -11.27 -7.06
N GLY A 288 0.06 -10.96 -5.76
CA GLY A 288 0.32 -9.61 -5.28
C GLY A 288 -0.90 -8.67 -5.39
N GLU A 289 -2.09 -9.22 -5.70
CA GLU A 289 -3.31 -8.43 -5.78
C GLU A 289 -3.74 -7.97 -4.39
N GLU A 290 -4.02 -6.68 -4.27
CA GLU A 290 -4.48 -6.05 -3.04
C GLU A 290 -6.01 -6.04 -2.97
N THR A 291 -6.53 -6.37 -1.80
CA THR A 291 -7.96 -6.29 -1.48
C THR A 291 -8.17 -5.55 -0.18
N GLU A 292 -9.22 -4.72 -0.12
CA GLU A 292 -9.53 -3.95 1.08
C GLU A 292 -10.55 -4.70 1.94
N ARG A 293 -10.17 -4.99 3.17
CA ARG A 293 -11.03 -5.60 4.18
C ARG A 293 -11.41 -4.57 5.23
N SER A 294 -12.71 -4.25 5.35
CA SER A 294 -13.18 -3.29 6.36
C SER A 294 -12.89 -3.79 7.78
N VAL A 295 -12.28 -2.92 8.59
CA VAL A 295 -11.99 -3.18 10.01
C VAL A 295 -12.76 -2.26 10.95
N GLY A 296 -13.55 -1.33 10.41
CA GLY A 296 -14.46 -0.52 11.18
C GLY A 296 -14.41 0.98 10.85
N ALA A 297 -15.28 1.73 11.52
CA ALA A 297 -15.36 3.18 11.37
C ALA A 297 -14.60 3.88 12.49
N ALA A 298 -13.96 5.00 12.17
CA ALA A 298 -13.39 5.89 13.17
C ALA A 298 -14.45 6.82 13.76
N SER A 299 -14.19 7.30 14.96
CA SER A 299 -15.08 8.22 15.69
C SER A 299 -14.39 9.56 15.91
N TYR A 300 -15.13 10.65 15.70
CA TYR A 300 -14.64 11.98 16.06
C TYR A 300 -14.75 12.23 17.56
N LYS A 301 -13.75 12.88 18.11
CA LYS A 301 -13.79 13.37 19.47
C LYS A 301 -14.71 14.60 19.53
N ARG A 302 -15.88 14.44 20.08
CA ARG A 302 -16.90 15.50 20.15
C ARG A 302 -16.35 16.76 20.84
N GLY A 303 -16.51 17.91 20.18
CA GLY A 303 -16.06 19.21 20.70
C GLY A 303 -14.55 19.46 20.59
N ASP A 304 -13.79 18.60 19.95
CA ASP A 304 -12.38 18.85 19.65
C ASP A 304 -12.27 19.82 18.45
N VAL A 305 -11.74 21.01 18.71
CA VAL A 305 -11.58 22.07 17.68
C VAL A 305 -10.60 21.70 16.56
N ARG A 306 -9.83 20.64 16.75
CA ARG A 306 -8.82 20.16 15.79
C ARG A 306 -9.39 19.14 14.79
N ASN A 307 -10.69 18.76 14.93
CA ASN A 307 -11.32 17.70 14.18
C ASN A 307 -10.60 16.35 14.37
N LYS A 308 -10.20 16.06 15.62
CA LYS A 308 -9.55 14.81 15.99
C LYS A 308 -10.49 13.62 15.83
N TRP A 309 -10.01 12.59 15.18
CA TRP A 309 -10.68 11.30 15.08
C TRP A 309 -9.81 10.19 15.68
N GLU A 310 -10.43 9.09 16.06
CA GLU A 310 -9.79 7.90 16.57
C GLU A 310 -10.52 6.66 16.05
N TRP A 311 -9.75 5.68 15.59
CA TRP A 311 -10.24 4.33 15.36
C TRP A 311 -9.59 3.41 16.38
N ARG A 312 -10.42 2.56 17.01
CA ARG A 312 -9.97 1.48 17.89
C ARG A 312 -10.58 0.18 17.42
N ALA A 313 -9.80 -0.86 17.32
CA ALA A 313 -10.29 -2.19 17.03
C ALA A 313 -10.46 -2.99 18.31
N ALA A 314 -11.57 -3.75 18.40
CA ALA A 314 -11.60 -4.85 19.34
C ALA A 314 -10.57 -5.91 18.92
N THR A 315 -9.85 -6.47 19.89
CA THR A 315 -8.76 -7.44 19.68
C THR A 315 -9.12 -8.62 18.77
N THR A 316 -10.38 -9.04 18.74
CA THR A 316 -10.87 -10.14 17.90
C THR A 316 -11.04 -9.77 16.42
N THR A 317 -11.07 -8.49 16.05
CA THR A 317 -11.27 -8.05 14.66
C THR A 317 -9.97 -7.90 13.88
N THR A 318 -8.83 -7.94 14.55
CA THR A 318 -7.50 -7.76 13.97
C THR A 318 -6.66 -9.04 13.96
N SER A 319 -7.29 -10.20 13.84
CA SER A 319 -6.59 -11.50 13.84
C SER A 319 -5.65 -11.74 12.64
N LYS A 320 -5.68 -10.87 11.64
CA LYS A 320 -4.69 -10.79 10.57
C LYS A 320 -4.07 -9.40 10.60
N TYR A 321 -2.78 -9.37 10.80
CA TYR A 321 -2.01 -8.12 10.93
C TYR A 321 -1.42 -7.76 9.58
N THR A 322 -2.08 -6.85 8.86
CA THR A 322 -1.60 -6.38 7.55
C THR A 322 -0.55 -5.29 7.71
N ARG A 323 0.27 -5.13 6.68
CA ARG A 323 1.34 -4.13 6.67
C ARG A 323 0.81 -2.71 6.58
N GLU A 324 -0.30 -2.52 5.84
CA GLU A 324 -0.85 -1.22 5.48
C GLU A 324 -2.36 -1.22 5.63
N TYR A 325 -2.89 -0.05 5.96
CA TYR A 325 -4.32 0.21 6.09
C TYR A 325 -4.69 1.41 5.25
N VAL A 326 -5.91 1.43 4.73
CA VAL A 326 -6.45 2.58 4.02
C VAL A 326 -7.63 3.19 4.79
N LEU A 327 -7.59 4.50 4.95
CA LEU A 327 -8.67 5.29 5.50
C LEU A 327 -9.42 5.95 4.35
N ARG A 328 -10.74 5.76 4.31
CA ARG A 328 -11.62 6.35 3.29
C ARG A 328 -12.64 7.25 3.93
N LEU A 329 -12.82 8.43 3.34
CA LEU A 329 -13.78 9.42 3.78
C LEU A 329 -15.09 9.28 2.98
N SER A 330 -16.22 9.50 3.67
CA SER A 330 -17.55 9.43 3.05
C SER A 330 -17.80 10.48 1.97
N THR A 331 -16.98 11.53 1.92
CA THR A 331 -17.02 12.55 0.87
C THR A 331 -16.55 12.02 -0.48
N GLY A 332 -15.85 10.88 -0.50
CA GLY A 332 -15.28 10.29 -1.71
C GLY A 332 -13.91 10.87 -2.07
N GLU A 333 -13.27 10.22 -3.04
CA GLU A 333 -11.93 10.59 -3.50
C GLU A 333 -11.98 11.72 -4.52
N LYS A 334 -11.00 12.60 -4.46
CA LYS A 334 -10.83 13.70 -5.39
C LYS A 334 -9.34 13.94 -5.64
N LEU A 335 -8.95 13.88 -6.90
CA LEU A 335 -7.63 14.35 -7.33
C LEU A 335 -7.67 15.88 -7.44
N THR A 336 -6.74 16.52 -6.74
CA THR A 336 -6.62 17.99 -6.77
C THR A 336 -5.84 18.48 -7.98
N ASP A 337 -5.77 19.80 -8.17
CA ASP A 337 -4.97 20.42 -9.24
C ASP A 337 -3.48 20.09 -9.10
N ASN A 338 -3.00 19.88 -7.86
CA ASN A 338 -1.63 19.47 -7.52
C ASN A 338 -1.41 17.96 -7.66
N LYS A 339 -2.41 17.20 -8.10
CA LYS A 339 -2.41 15.73 -8.18
C LYS A 339 -2.36 15.00 -6.82
N ILE A 340 -2.72 15.68 -5.75
CA ILE A 340 -2.86 15.09 -4.42
C ILE A 340 -4.21 14.38 -4.34
N ASN A 341 -4.24 13.15 -3.82
CA ASN A 341 -5.46 12.43 -3.53
C ASN A 341 -6.07 12.91 -2.22
N ALA A 342 -7.25 13.53 -2.29
CA ALA A 342 -8.08 13.81 -1.13
C ALA A 342 -9.14 12.72 -0.94
N GLY A 343 -9.60 12.49 0.27
CA GLY A 343 -10.68 11.53 0.57
C GLY A 343 -10.21 10.10 0.82
N ARG A 344 -8.92 9.82 0.61
CA ARG A 344 -8.24 8.54 0.86
C ARG A 344 -6.89 8.79 1.50
N TYR A 345 -6.44 7.88 2.36
CA TYR A 345 -5.10 7.92 2.96
C TYR A 345 -4.62 6.49 3.22
N VAL A 346 -3.50 6.09 2.68
CA VAL A 346 -2.85 4.80 2.96
C VAL A 346 -1.82 5.00 4.06
N GLN A 347 -1.97 4.23 5.13
CA GLN A 347 -1.12 4.32 6.30
C GLN A 347 -0.43 2.98 6.55
N PRO A 348 0.88 2.90 6.41
CA PRO A 348 1.67 1.81 6.96
C PRO A 348 1.52 1.76 8.49
N VAL A 349 1.50 0.56 9.05
CA VAL A 349 1.53 0.41 10.51
C VAL A 349 2.84 0.99 11.03
N LEU A 350 2.75 1.95 11.95
CA LEU A 350 3.92 2.56 12.56
C LEU A 350 4.56 1.62 13.57
N ASP A 351 3.72 0.91 14.34
CA ASP A 351 4.21 -0.02 15.35
C ASP A 351 3.27 -1.23 15.52
N PHE A 352 3.87 -2.42 15.63
CA PHE A 352 3.20 -3.63 16.05
C PHE A 352 3.59 -3.93 17.50
N LEU A 353 2.63 -3.82 18.40
CA LEU A 353 2.82 -4.03 19.83
C LEU A 353 2.59 -5.49 20.18
N PHE A 354 3.67 -6.22 20.41
CA PHE A 354 3.60 -7.61 20.85
C PHE A 354 3.19 -7.71 22.33
N PRO A 355 2.50 -8.81 22.74
CA PRO A 355 2.05 -8.98 24.10
C PRO A 355 3.23 -9.01 25.08
N GLU A 356 3.13 -8.24 26.15
CA GLU A 356 4.06 -8.28 27.26
C GLU A 356 3.51 -9.18 28.37
N ALA A 357 4.20 -10.26 28.70
CA ALA A 357 3.90 -11.11 29.83
C ALA A 357 5.04 -11.02 30.85
N ASN A 358 4.97 -10.02 31.71
CA ASN A 358 5.99 -9.74 32.73
C ASN A 358 5.69 -10.49 34.03
N VAL A 359 5.79 -11.81 34.01
CA VAL A 359 5.63 -12.65 35.21
C VAL A 359 7.01 -13.04 35.75
N PRO A 360 7.38 -12.62 36.97
CA PRO A 360 8.67 -12.96 37.54
C PRO A 360 8.94 -14.48 37.52
N GLY A 361 10.08 -14.87 36.95
CA GLY A 361 10.50 -16.27 36.84
C GLY A 361 9.96 -17.02 35.60
N ILE A 362 9.19 -16.35 34.73
CA ILE A 362 8.72 -16.88 33.46
C ILE A 362 9.39 -16.10 32.32
N VAL A 363 9.92 -16.85 31.34
CA VAL A 363 10.46 -16.24 30.12
C VAL A 363 9.31 -15.57 29.34
N PRO A 364 9.47 -14.34 28.83
CA PRO A 364 8.47 -13.68 28.02
C PRO A 364 8.02 -14.55 26.82
N PRO A 365 6.77 -14.41 26.35
CA PRO A 365 6.29 -15.14 25.17
C PRO A 365 7.10 -14.74 23.94
N VAL A 366 7.25 -15.69 23.02
CA VAL A 366 7.90 -15.42 21.73
C VAL A 366 7.07 -14.44 20.88
N ASN A 367 7.72 -13.65 20.03
CA ASN A 367 7.03 -12.85 19.06
C ASN A 367 6.41 -13.76 17.99
N ASP A 368 5.09 -13.89 17.98
CA ASP A 368 4.38 -14.74 17.02
C ASP A 368 4.08 -13.97 15.74
N PHE A 369 4.79 -14.29 14.67
CA PHE A 369 4.61 -13.73 13.33
C PHE A 369 3.65 -14.53 12.45
N SER A 370 3.05 -15.61 12.93
CA SER A 370 2.21 -16.49 12.11
C SER A 370 0.94 -15.81 11.58
N ASN A 371 0.43 -14.83 12.32
CA ASN A 371 -0.75 -14.03 11.97
C ASN A 371 -0.43 -12.78 11.14
N PHE A 372 0.79 -12.68 10.60
CA PHE A 372 1.21 -11.62 9.67
C PHE A 372 1.28 -12.22 8.25
N PRO A 373 0.22 -12.13 7.44
CA PRO A 373 0.18 -12.79 6.13
C PRO A 373 1.34 -12.38 5.22
N PHE A 374 1.75 -11.11 5.26
CA PHE A 374 2.87 -10.60 4.46
C PHE A 374 4.24 -11.17 4.85
N LEU A 375 4.41 -11.73 6.07
CA LEU A 375 5.61 -12.43 6.52
C LEU A 375 5.46 -13.94 6.36
N ALA A 376 4.27 -14.45 6.69
CA ALA A 376 3.97 -15.89 6.78
C ALA A 376 3.67 -16.52 5.42
N GLN A 377 3.15 -15.76 4.46
CA GLN A 377 2.78 -16.21 3.13
C GLN A 377 3.54 -15.44 2.04
N GLY A 378 3.93 -14.20 2.32
CA GLY A 378 4.57 -13.29 1.38
C GLY A 378 3.59 -12.28 0.78
N LEU A 379 4.11 -11.52 -0.18
CA LEU A 379 3.44 -10.40 -0.85
C LEU A 379 3.07 -10.71 -2.32
N GLY A 380 3.34 -11.95 -2.78
CA GLY A 380 3.08 -12.33 -4.16
C GLY A 380 4.10 -11.76 -5.15
N TYR A 381 3.71 -11.72 -6.41
CA TYR A 381 4.56 -11.16 -7.46
C TYR A 381 4.51 -9.64 -7.43
N ASP A 382 5.71 -9.03 -7.51
CA ASP A 382 5.82 -7.60 -7.74
C ASP A 382 5.56 -7.24 -9.22
N GLY A 383 5.59 -5.94 -9.53
CA GLY A 383 5.38 -5.45 -10.90
C GLY A 383 6.45 -5.91 -11.91
N GLN A 384 7.57 -6.45 -11.44
CA GLN A 384 8.66 -7.00 -12.25
C GLN A 384 8.54 -8.53 -12.42
N GLY A 385 7.57 -9.16 -11.76
CA GLY A 385 7.37 -10.61 -11.79
C GLY A 385 8.24 -11.37 -10.80
N ASN A 386 8.82 -10.70 -9.83
CA ASN A 386 9.58 -11.33 -8.77
C ASN A 386 8.64 -11.78 -7.65
N LEU A 387 8.79 -13.00 -7.18
CA LEU A 387 7.98 -13.52 -6.08
C LEU A 387 8.56 -13.14 -4.72
N TRP A 388 7.82 -12.36 -3.97
CA TRP A 388 8.06 -12.09 -2.55
C TRP A 388 7.30 -13.13 -1.71
N GLY A 389 7.98 -14.22 -1.36
CA GLY A 389 7.40 -15.33 -0.62
C GLY A 389 7.48 -15.17 0.90
N GLN A 390 7.29 -16.28 1.61
CA GLN A 390 7.46 -16.38 3.05
C GLN A 390 8.89 -16.01 3.48
N LEU A 391 9.05 -15.45 4.68
CA LEU A 391 10.37 -15.22 5.27
C LEU A 391 11.16 -16.52 5.42
N ASN A 392 12.42 -16.51 4.99
CA ASN A 392 13.34 -17.65 5.09
C ASN A 392 14.76 -17.19 5.48
N PRO A 393 15.31 -17.61 6.66
CA PRO A 393 14.70 -18.49 7.67
C PRO A 393 13.51 -17.84 8.39
N TRP A 394 12.57 -18.67 8.84
CA TRP A 394 11.43 -18.22 9.62
C TRP A 394 11.85 -17.78 11.03
N PRO A 395 11.39 -16.61 11.51
CA PRO A 395 11.74 -16.11 12.85
C PRO A 395 10.86 -16.74 13.96
N GLY A 396 10.65 -18.05 13.94
CA GLY A 396 9.84 -18.79 14.91
C GLY A 396 10.11 -20.28 14.87
N ALA A 397 9.41 -21.07 15.72
CA ALA A 397 9.61 -22.51 15.83
C ALA A 397 9.36 -23.24 14.51
N ASN A 398 8.20 -23.00 13.95
CA ASN A 398 7.74 -23.64 12.72
C ASN A 398 7.19 -22.57 11.78
N ALA A 399 7.70 -22.55 10.56
CA ALA A 399 7.13 -21.71 9.53
C ALA A 399 5.70 -22.18 9.23
N PRO A 400 4.72 -21.27 9.10
CA PRO A 400 3.39 -21.61 8.60
C PRO A 400 3.47 -22.28 7.23
N ALA A 401 2.51 -23.15 6.92
CA ALA A 401 2.42 -23.74 5.58
C ALA A 401 2.20 -22.64 4.53
N THR A 402 3.02 -22.65 3.49
CA THR A 402 2.89 -21.68 2.40
C THR A 402 1.79 -22.09 1.43
N LYS A 403 1.14 -21.09 0.83
CA LYS A 403 0.24 -21.31 -0.32
C LYS A 403 1.10 -21.71 -1.53
N SER A 404 0.76 -22.82 -2.19
CA SER A 404 1.42 -23.18 -3.45
C SER A 404 0.92 -22.24 -4.56
N CYS A 405 1.83 -21.43 -5.08
CA CYS A 405 1.54 -20.54 -6.18
C CYS A 405 1.89 -21.21 -7.51
N ALA A 406 1.05 -21.02 -8.52
CA ALA A 406 1.45 -21.36 -9.89
C ALA A 406 2.67 -20.51 -10.26
N PRO A 407 3.59 -21.04 -11.08
CA PRO A 407 4.66 -20.24 -11.63
C PRO A 407 4.09 -18.99 -12.31
N PHE A 408 4.78 -17.86 -12.18
CA PHE A 408 4.40 -16.64 -12.90
C PHE A 408 4.30 -16.98 -14.38
N SER A 409 3.07 -16.96 -14.89
CA SER A 409 2.82 -17.05 -16.32
C SER A 409 2.56 -15.63 -16.78
N PRO A 410 3.49 -15.01 -17.50
CA PRO A 410 3.16 -13.80 -18.23
C PRO A 410 1.93 -14.10 -19.08
N PRO A 411 0.96 -13.19 -19.22
CA PRO A 411 -0.21 -13.43 -20.05
C PRO A 411 0.25 -13.92 -21.42
N ALA A 412 -0.27 -15.09 -21.85
CA ALA A 412 0.16 -15.78 -23.06
C ALA A 412 0.07 -14.82 -24.25
N SER A 413 1.20 -14.58 -24.90
CA SER A 413 1.23 -13.90 -26.19
C SER A 413 0.58 -14.83 -27.22
N THR A 414 -0.68 -14.57 -27.58
CA THR A 414 -1.30 -15.22 -28.75
C THR A 414 -0.57 -14.76 -30.00
N SER A 415 0.31 -15.59 -30.52
CA SER A 415 0.89 -15.39 -31.84
C SER A 415 -0.23 -15.54 -32.87
N SER A 416 -0.75 -14.44 -33.38
CA SER A 416 -1.56 -14.45 -34.60
C SER A 416 -0.64 -14.77 -35.77
N THR A 417 -0.77 -15.96 -36.36
CA THR A 417 -0.25 -16.29 -37.67
C THR A 417 -0.85 -15.32 -38.70
N ALA A 418 -0.07 -14.34 -39.10
CA ALA A 418 -0.41 -13.48 -40.22
C ALA A 418 -0.23 -14.28 -41.52
N ALA A 419 -1.32 -14.41 -42.26
CA ALA A 419 -1.31 -14.94 -43.62
C ALA A 419 -0.46 -14.06 -44.54
N SER A 420 0.44 -14.73 -45.26
CA SER A 420 1.29 -14.19 -46.30
C SER A 420 0.48 -13.55 -47.43
N GLY A 421 0.68 -12.27 -47.64
CA GLY A 421 0.24 -11.56 -48.85
C GLY A 421 1.42 -10.85 -49.52
N THR A 422 1.81 -11.41 -50.64
CA THR A 422 2.86 -10.92 -51.58
C THR A 422 2.51 -9.56 -52.22
N ALA A 423 3.50 -8.66 -52.26
CA ALA A 423 3.80 -7.79 -53.41
C ALA A 423 4.99 -6.86 -53.13
N SER A 424 5.98 -7.09 -53.81
CA SER A 424 6.64 -6.42 -54.94
C SER A 424 7.66 -5.35 -54.60
N ALA A 425 8.84 -5.64 -55.12
CA ALA A 425 10.08 -4.88 -55.08
C ALA A 425 10.03 -3.52 -55.82
N SER A 426 10.88 -2.57 -55.39
CA SER A 426 11.58 -1.67 -56.32
C SER A 426 12.87 -1.09 -55.69
N THR A 427 13.96 -1.60 -56.17
CA THR A 427 15.26 -1.06 -56.59
C THR A 427 15.91 0.13 -55.88
N ASN A 428 17.14 -0.16 -55.48
CA ASN A 428 18.35 0.64 -55.24
C ASN A 428 18.71 1.65 -56.35
N PRO A 429 19.68 2.61 -56.21
CA PRO A 429 21.09 2.22 -55.93
C PRO A 429 21.98 3.22 -55.13
N SER A 430 23.00 2.62 -54.53
CA SER A 430 24.45 2.94 -54.42
C SER A 430 25.00 4.38 -54.43
N ALA A 431 25.89 4.67 -53.49
CA ALA A 431 27.36 4.82 -53.66
C ALA A 431 28.05 5.26 -52.37
N SER A 432 29.00 4.53 -52.01
CA SER A 432 30.47 4.54 -51.86
C SER A 432 31.08 5.32 -50.71
N ALA A 433 31.69 4.50 -49.88
CA ALA A 433 32.97 4.45 -49.16
C ALA A 433 33.80 5.72 -48.93
N SER A 434 34.26 5.90 -47.68
CA SER A 434 35.67 6.06 -47.33
C SER A 434 35.93 5.93 -45.82
N SER A 435 36.75 4.94 -45.46
CA SER A 435 37.78 4.71 -44.43
C SER A 435 37.81 5.50 -43.12
N THR A 436 37.70 4.74 -42.03
CA THR A 436 38.35 4.64 -40.70
C THR A 436 39.30 5.74 -40.19
N PRO A 437 39.42 6.01 -38.86
CA PRO A 437 39.78 4.98 -37.89
C PRO A 437 39.02 4.99 -36.55
N SER A 438 39.19 3.87 -35.87
CA SER A 438 38.75 3.46 -34.53
C SER A 438 38.71 4.52 -33.44
N SER A 439 37.60 4.58 -32.73
CA SER A 439 37.57 4.88 -31.30
C SER A 439 36.43 4.08 -30.64
N SER A 440 36.80 3.39 -29.58
CA SER A 440 35.98 2.71 -28.53
C SER A 440 34.49 2.73 -28.74
N GLY A 441 33.88 1.56 -28.94
CA GLY A 441 32.44 1.38 -29.07
C GLY A 441 31.68 1.83 -27.81
N SER A 442 30.95 2.90 -27.99
CA SER A 442 29.78 3.18 -27.14
C SER A 442 28.71 2.15 -27.55
N ALA A 443 28.30 1.30 -26.63
CA ALA A 443 27.17 0.43 -26.85
C ALA A 443 25.99 1.31 -27.29
N ALA A 444 25.29 0.93 -28.36
CA ALA A 444 24.10 1.64 -28.81
C ALA A 444 23.09 1.68 -27.65
N ALA A 445 22.55 2.87 -27.36
CA ALA A 445 21.56 3.05 -26.29
C ALA A 445 20.33 2.16 -26.57
N SER A 446 20.01 1.23 -25.67
CA SER A 446 18.85 0.35 -25.80
C SER A 446 17.56 1.16 -25.77
N THR A 447 16.59 0.79 -26.62
CA THR A 447 15.26 1.39 -26.66
C THR A 447 14.25 0.45 -26.01
N PRO A 448 13.40 0.91 -25.04
CA PRO A 448 12.40 0.06 -24.44
C PRO A 448 11.45 -0.57 -25.49
N THR A 449 11.33 -1.89 -25.50
CA THR A 449 10.41 -2.61 -26.37
C THR A 449 9.15 -2.95 -25.58
N VAL A 450 8.06 -2.24 -25.86
CA VAL A 450 6.79 -2.33 -25.11
C VAL A 450 5.86 -3.33 -25.79
N ALA A 451 5.47 -4.38 -25.05
CA ALA A 451 4.46 -5.34 -25.45
C ALA A 451 3.19 -5.17 -24.60
N VAL A 452 2.02 -5.32 -25.22
CA VAL A 452 0.73 -5.24 -24.55
C VAL A 452 -0.04 -6.55 -24.74
N GLY A 453 -0.88 -6.88 -23.76
CA GLY A 453 -1.81 -8.03 -23.85
C GLY A 453 -2.95 -7.80 -24.85
N GLY A 454 -3.81 -8.81 -25.00
CA GLY A 454 -5.03 -8.69 -25.82
C GLY A 454 -6.02 -7.69 -25.23
N THR A 455 -7.10 -7.45 -25.99
CA THR A 455 -8.22 -6.60 -25.56
C THR A 455 -8.83 -7.12 -24.25
N GLN A 456 -8.90 -6.28 -23.23
CA GLN A 456 -9.58 -6.57 -21.98
C GLN A 456 -11.07 -6.21 -22.11
N THR A 457 -11.95 -7.09 -21.62
CA THR A 457 -13.40 -6.82 -21.61
C THR A 457 -13.90 -6.81 -20.17
N SER A 458 -14.66 -5.79 -19.82
CA SER A 458 -15.22 -5.62 -18.48
C SER A 458 -16.60 -4.93 -18.54
N ARG A 459 -17.34 -4.98 -17.45
CA ARG A 459 -18.60 -4.25 -17.31
C ARG A 459 -18.37 -2.79 -16.94
N PRO A 460 -19.24 -1.85 -17.35
CA PRO A 460 -19.25 -0.48 -16.81
C PRO A 460 -19.28 -0.48 -15.27
N GLY A 461 -18.49 0.38 -14.64
CA GLY A 461 -18.36 0.49 -13.18
C GLY A 461 -17.39 -0.51 -12.54
N VAL A 462 -16.84 -1.45 -13.29
CA VAL A 462 -15.78 -2.35 -12.81
C VAL A 462 -14.42 -1.75 -13.15
N ALA A 463 -13.53 -1.70 -12.15
CA ALA A 463 -12.16 -1.23 -12.35
C ALA A 463 -11.35 -2.26 -13.14
N VAL A 464 -10.65 -1.81 -14.18
CA VAL A 464 -9.78 -2.62 -15.04
C VAL A 464 -8.37 -2.07 -14.94
N LYS A 465 -7.41 -2.88 -14.50
CA LYS A 465 -5.99 -2.50 -14.51
C LYS A 465 -5.44 -2.57 -15.95
N LEU A 466 -4.77 -1.51 -16.38
CA LEU A 466 -4.05 -1.48 -17.66
C LEU A 466 -2.67 -2.08 -17.45
N GLY A 467 -2.28 -3.03 -18.30
CA GLY A 467 -1.00 -3.72 -18.20
C GLY A 467 -0.23 -3.70 -19.53
N PHE A 468 1.08 -3.69 -19.41
CA PHE A 468 2.05 -3.87 -20.50
C PHE A 468 3.29 -4.57 -19.95
N ASN A 469 4.20 -4.95 -20.85
CA ASN A 469 5.49 -5.51 -20.48
C ASN A 469 6.59 -4.84 -21.31
N VAL A 470 7.76 -4.61 -20.72
CA VAL A 470 8.97 -4.19 -21.43
C VAL A 470 9.81 -5.45 -21.68
N THR A 471 9.81 -5.95 -22.92
CA THR A 471 10.40 -7.25 -23.25
C THR A 471 11.92 -7.30 -23.12
N ASN A 472 12.56 -6.15 -23.15
CA ASN A 472 13.99 -5.99 -22.93
C ASN A 472 14.31 -5.23 -21.63
N GLN A 473 13.53 -5.45 -20.58
CA GLN A 473 13.68 -4.80 -19.27
C GLN A 473 15.11 -4.95 -18.70
N ALA A 474 15.77 -6.09 -18.96
CA ALA A 474 17.13 -6.36 -18.49
C ALA A 474 18.20 -5.39 -19.05
N ASP A 475 17.89 -4.66 -20.12
CA ASP A 475 18.79 -3.67 -20.71
C ASP A 475 18.81 -2.34 -19.91
N PHE A 476 17.91 -2.19 -18.92
CA PHE A 476 17.68 -0.95 -18.19
C PHE A 476 17.88 -1.16 -16.70
N GLY A 477 18.38 -0.13 -16.02
CA GLY A 477 18.53 -0.14 -14.56
C GLY A 477 17.17 -0.14 -13.83
N ALA A 478 17.16 -0.56 -12.58
CA ALA A 478 15.93 -0.75 -11.77
C ALA A 478 15.01 0.48 -11.71
N ASN A 479 15.52 1.70 -11.87
CA ASN A 479 14.78 2.96 -11.83
C ASN A 479 14.97 3.81 -13.09
N ASP A 480 15.38 3.21 -14.19
CA ASP A 480 15.66 3.95 -15.43
C ASP A 480 14.38 4.21 -16.24
N LEU A 481 13.36 3.37 -16.12
CA LEU A 481 12.16 3.47 -16.92
C LEU A 481 11.09 4.35 -16.24
N THR A 482 10.57 5.28 -17.03
CA THR A 482 9.42 6.11 -16.67
C THR A 482 8.26 5.81 -17.60
N TYR A 483 7.03 6.00 -17.10
CA TYR A 483 5.80 5.64 -17.79
C TYR A 483 4.94 6.87 -18.05
N SER A 484 4.27 6.90 -19.19
CA SER A 484 3.31 7.96 -19.50
C SER A 484 2.14 7.39 -20.31
N TRP A 485 0.94 7.53 -19.75
CA TRP A 485 -0.29 7.08 -20.36
C TRP A 485 -1.08 8.23 -20.95
N SER A 486 -1.61 8.02 -22.15
CA SER A 486 -2.52 8.97 -22.80
C SER A 486 -3.68 8.23 -23.47
N GLN A 487 -4.88 8.77 -23.37
CA GLN A 487 -6.02 8.22 -24.09
C GLN A 487 -5.93 8.57 -25.57
N VAL A 488 -5.99 7.55 -26.44
CA VAL A 488 -5.92 7.67 -27.90
C VAL A 488 -7.30 7.80 -28.49
N SER A 489 -8.25 6.98 -28.03
CA SER A 489 -9.63 6.99 -28.54
C SER A 489 -10.63 6.46 -27.51
N GLY A 490 -11.91 6.64 -27.81
CA GLY A 490 -13.05 6.29 -26.97
C GLY A 490 -13.59 7.46 -26.16
N PRO A 491 -14.69 7.27 -25.41
CA PRO A 491 -15.23 8.29 -24.52
C PRO A 491 -14.18 8.73 -23.49
N THR A 492 -14.12 10.01 -23.16
CA THR A 492 -13.13 10.54 -22.22
C THR A 492 -13.33 9.93 -20.83
N VAL A 493 -12.25 9.37 -20.28
CA VAL A 493 -12.19 8.81 -18.92
C VAL A 493 -10.87 9.17 -18.26
N THR A 494 -10.87 9.14 -16.93
CA THR A 494 -9.67 9.38 -16.13
C THR A 494 -9.07 8.04 -15.70
N LEU A 495 -7.77 7.86 -15.90
CA LEU A 495 -7.01 6.77 -15.31
C LEU A 495 -6.69 7.09 -13.85
N SER A 496 -6.49 6.07 -13.02
CA SER A 496 -6.06 6.26 -11.62
C SER A 496 -4.71 6.96 -11.52
N SER A 497 -3.86 6.82 -12.54
CA SER A 497 -2.58 7.53 -12.69
C SER A 497 -2.18 7.56 -14.18
N ASN A 498 -1.56 8.66 -14.62
CA ASN A 498 -1.00 8.72 -15.97
C ASN A 498 0.47 8.30 -16.05
N THR A 499 1.10 8.05 -14.89
CA THR A 499 2.53 7.72 -14.78
C THR A 499 2.81 6.42 -14.07
N ALA A 500 1.80 5.78 -13.47
CA ALA A 500 1.98 4.47 -12.85
C ALA A 500 2.24 3.39 -13.91
N ALA A 501 3.01 2.35 -13.54
CA ALA A 501 3.25 1.21 -14.40
C ALA A 501 1.95 0.45 -14.76
N SER A 502 0.97 0.42 -13.86
CA SER A 502 -0.31 -0.27 -14.08
C SER A 502 -1.49 0.53 -13.51
N PRO A 503 -1.91 1.62 -14.19
CA PRO A 503 -3.06 2.38 -13.75
C PRO A 503 -4.37 1.61 -13.98
N SER A 504 -5.43 1.99 -13.28
CA SER A 504 -6.76 1.43 -13.51
C SER A 504 -7.66 2.40 -14.26
N LEU A 505 -8.57 1.81 -15.05
CA LEU A 505 -9.68 2.47 -15.73
C LEU A 505 -10.98 1.99 -15.09
N THR A 506 -11.91 2.91 -14.78
CA THR A 506 -13.31 2.57 -14.48
C THR A 506 -14.19 3.25 -15.52
N ALA A 507 -14.78 2.48 -16.42
CA ALA A 507 -15.68 3.00 -17.42
C ALA A 507 -16.97 3.52 -16.77
N PRO A 508 -17.47 4.72 -17.14
CA PRO A 508 -18.73 5.24 -16.61
C PRO A 508 -19.92 4.35 -17.00
N SER A 509 -21.01 4.49 -16.27
CA SER A 509 -22.27 3.79 -16.53
C SER A 509 -22.75 4.04 -17.96
N SER A 510 -23.00 2.97 -18.69
CA SER A 510 -23.52 3.03 -20.07
C SER A 510 -24.36 1.80 -20.37
N THR A 511 -25.39 1.95 -21.19
CA THR A 511 -26.19 0.86 -21.76
C THR A 511 -25.63 0.38 -23.11
N ALA A 512 -24.61 1.05 -23.63
CA ALA A 512 -23.95 0.70 -24.88
C ALA A 512 -22.50 0.27 -24.61
N THR A 513 -22.01 -0.65 -25.42
CA THR A 513 -20.61 -1.06 -25.43
C THR A 513 -19.73 0.12 -25.88
N ALA A 514 -18.64 0.36 -25.15
CA ALA A 514 -17.68 1.40 -25.45
C ALA A 514 -16.26 0.83 -25.49
N THR A 515 -15.44 1.27 -26.44
CA THR A 515 -14.04 0.87 -26.55
C THR A 515 -13.15 2.05 -26.18
N TYR A 516 -12.18 1.80 -25.32
CA TYR A 516 -11.18 2.75 -24.86
C TYR A 516 -9.81 2.28 -25.31
N VAL A 517 -9.03 3.16 -25.91
CA VAL A 517 -7.65 2.87 -26.32
C VAL A 517 -6.72 3.85 -25.64
N PHE A 518 -5.72 3.31 -24.95
CA PHE A 518 -4.69 4.08 -24.27
C PHE A 518 -3.32 3.75 -24.87
N ASN A 519 -2.50 4.77 -25.08
CA ASN A 519 -1.09 4.61 -25.43
C ASN A 519 -0.26 4.66 -24.15
N ILE A 520 0.58 3.63 -23.94
CA ILE A 520 1.66 3.66 -22.96
C ILE A 520 2.96 4.03 -23.66
N LYS A 521 3.64 5.05 -23.18
CA LYS A 521 5.00 5.41 -23.53
C LYS A 521 5.92 5.05 -22.38
N VAL A 522 6.92 4.25 -22.64
CA VAL A 522 7.98 3.87 -21.70
C VAL A 522 9.27 4.56 -22.13
N SER A 523 9.89 5.33 -21.26
CA SER A 523 11.10 6.09 -21.57
C SER A 523 12.22 5.71 -20.62
N SER A 524 13.41 5.45 -21.15
CA SER A 524 14.64 5.34 -20.38
C SER A 524 15.20 6.73 -20.12
N THR A 525 15.43 7.06 -18.86
CA THR A 525 16.01 8.33 -18.43
C THR A 525 17.50 8.41 -18.69
N LEU A 526 18.21 7.26 -18.64
CA LEU A 526 19.65 7.16 -18.87
C LEU A 526 19.99 7.10 -20.35
N ALA A 527 19.23 6.31 -21.13
CA ALA A 527 19.47 6.15 -22.57
C ALA A 527 18.83 7.26 -23.41
N GLY A 528 17.87 8.03 -22.88
CA GLY A 528 17.13 9.04 -23.61
C GLY A 528 16.21 8.49 -24.72
N THR A 529 15.92 7.18 -24.67
CA THR A 529 15.12 6.46 -25.68
C THR A 529 13.71 6.16 -25.15
N SER A 530 12.77 5.90 -26.05
CA SER A 530 11.41 5.53 -25.62
C SER A 530 10.72 4.59 -26.61
N GLY A 531 9.96 3.63 -26.06
CA GLY A 531 9.05 2.76 -26.79
C GLY A 531 7.59 3.04 -26.42
N ASN A 532 6.64 2.59 -27.21
CA ASN A 532 5.22 2.77 -26.94
C ASN A 532 4.38 1.61 -27.48
N ALA A 533 3.16 1.43 -26.92
CA ALA A 533 2.17 0.46 -27.39
C ALA A 533 0.76 0.93 -27.02
N ASN A 534 -0.27 0.36 -27.65
CA ASN A 534 -1.68 0.69 -27.37
C ASN A 534 -2.36 -0.44 -26.61
N VAL A 535 -2.97 -0.12 -25.46
CA VAL A 535 -3.82 -1.00 -24.65
C VAL A 535 -5.27 -0.72 -24.97
N THR A 536 -6.06 -1.77 -25.24
CA THR A 536 -7.48 -1.65 -25.57
C THR A 536 -8.35 -2.27 -24.49
N VAL A 537 -9.35 -1.53 -24.02
CA VAL A 537 -10.38 -1.98 -23.08
C VAL A 537 -11.75 -1.83 -23.69
N VAL A 538 -12.57 -2.87 -23.61
CA VAL A 538 -13.99 -2.86 -24.01
C VAL A 538 -14.85 -2.90 -22.76
N SER A 539 -15.65 -1.86 -22.55
CA SER A 539 -16.70 -1.84 -21.53
C SER A 539 -18.00 -2.31 -22.15
N ASP A 540 -18.47 -3.47 -21.72
CA ASP A 540 -19.66 -4.12 -22.25
C ASP A 540 -20.71 -4.35 -21.16
N PRO A 541 -21.88 -3.69 -21.23
CA PRO A 541 -22.93 -3.82 -20.23
C PRO A 541 -23.56 -5.23 -20.15
N SER A 542 -23.33 -6.10 -21.12
CA SER A 542 -23.79 -7.50 -21.11
C SER A 542 -22.92 -8.41 -20.23
N VAL A 543 -21.71 -8.01 -19.89
CA VAL A 543 -20.83 -8.72 -18.96
C VAL A 543 -21.43 -8.66 -17.57
N LYS A 544 -21.60 -9.82 -16.91
CA LYS A 544 -22.15 -9.90 -15.56
C LYS A 544 -21.14 -9.40 -14.53
N ASP A 545 -21.63 -8.67 -13.53
CA ASP A 545 -20.84 -8.41 -12.34
C ASP A 545 -20.72 -9.65 -11.44
N VAL A 546 -19.79 -9.59 -10.50
CA VAL A 546 -19.59 -10.65 -9.50
C VAL A 546 -20.28 -10.23 -8.22
N VAL A 547 -21.28 -11.00 -7.76
CA VAL A 547 -21.97 -10.79 -6.49
C VAL A 547 -21.43 -11.79 -5.48
N THR A 548 -21.07 -11.29 -4.28
CA THR A 548 -20.65 -12.09 -3.13
C THR A 548 -21.60 -11.86 -1.97
N ILE A 549 -21.97 -12.91 -1.23
CA ILE A 549 -22.64 -12.78 0.06
C ILE A 549 -21.56 -12.79 1.12
N ASP A 550 -21.32 -11.63 1.75
CA ASP A 550 -20.23 -11.43 2.72
C ASP A 550 -20.64 -12.03 4.08
N SER A 551 -21.90 -11.86 4.48
CA SER A 551 -22.45 -12.53 5.67
C SER A 551 -23.95 -12.80 5.51
N TYR A 552 -24.41 -13.88 6.14
CA TYR A 552 -25.81 -14.20 6.31
C TYR A 552 -26.02 -14.73 7.73
N THR A 553 -26.73 -13.98 8.55
CA THR A 553 -27.02 -14.33 9.95
C THR A 553 -28.50 -14.38 10.22
N TYR A 554 -28.89 -15.21 11.20
CA TYR A 554 -30.26 -15.32 11.68
C TYR A 554 -30.28 -15.32 13.21
N ASN A 555 -31.08 -14.41 13.79
CA ASN A 555 -31.37 -14.36 15.21
C ASN A 555 -32.82 -14.71 15.44
N SER A 556 -33.11 -15.70 16.29
CA SER A 556 -34.49 -16.13 16.60
C SER A 556 -35.24 -15.24 17.58
N SER A 557 -34.59 -14.31 18.25
CA SER A 557 -35.21 -13.38 19.23
C SER A 557 -36.17 -12.41 18.55
N GLY A 558 -37.20 -11.94 19.28
CA GLY A 558 -38.11 -10.89 18.79
C GLY A 558 -38.96 -11.26 17.57
N GLY A 559 -39.21 -12.54 17.33
CA GLY A 559 -39.97 -13.02 16.17
C GLY A 559 -39.11 -13.32 14.92
N GLY A 560 -37.81 -13.31 15.09
CA GLY A 560 -36.81 -13.63 14.06
C GLY A 560 -36.27 -12.42 13.30
N GLN A 561 -34.98 -12.42 13.06
CA GLN A 561 -34.28 -11.40 12.27
C GLN A 561 -33.29 -12.06 11.32
N VAL A 562 -33.37 -11.71 10.05
CA VAL A 562 -32.40 -12.07 9.01
C VAL A 562 -31.56 -10.84 8.72
N THR A 563 -30.24 -10.95 8.85
CA THR A 563 -29.30 -9.90 8.43
C THR A 563 -28.39 -10.45 7.36
N VAL A 564 -28.24 -9.72 6.26
CA VAL A 564 -27.38 -10.08 5.12
C VAL A 564 -26.54 -8.88 4.74
N THR A 565 -25.25 -9.12 4.57
CA THR A 565 -24.34 -8.22 3.85
C THR A 565 -23.88 -8.90 2.57
N ALA A 566 -23.81 -8.14 1.50
CA ALA A 566 -23.39 -8.62 0.19
C ALA A 566 -22.60 -7.54 -0.53
N SER A 567 -21.77 -7.93 -1.46
CA SER A 567 -20.95 -7.02 -2.27
C SER A 567 -21.02 -7.36 -3.76
N THR A 568 -20.74 -6.38 -4.61
CA THR A 568 -20.52 -6.53 -6.04
C THR A 568 -19.20 -5.86 -6.43
N ASN A 569 -18.54 -6.37 -7.46
CA ASN A 569 -17.30 -5.79 -7.98
C ASN A 569 -17.50 -4.51 -8.81
N ILE A 570 -18.74 -3.98 -8.90
CA ILE A 570 -19.00 -2.69 -9.54
C ILE A 570 -18.58 -1.57 -8.58
N VAL A 571 -17.62 -0.76 -9.03
CA VAL A 571 -17.07 0.39 -8.28
C VAL A 571 -17.46 1.68 -9.02
N GLY A 572 -17.87 2.70 -8.25
CA GLY A 572 -18.24 4.01 -8.82
C GLY A 572 -19.58 4.05 -9.55
N TYR A 573 -20.36 2.99 -9.46
CA TYR A 573 -21.71 2.89 -10.02
C TYR A 573 -22.68 2.30 -8.99
N ASN A 574 -23.86 2.90 -8.84
CA ASN A 574 -24.89 2.42 -7.93
C ASN A 574 -25.60 1.18 -8.53
N ALA A 575 -24.95 0.03 -8.44
CA ALA A 575 -25.66 -1.22 -8.62
C ALA A 575 -26.65 -1.39 -7.46
N ASN A 576 -27.88 -1.81 -7.73
CA ASN A 576 -28.82 -2.16 -6.67
C ASN A 576 -28.77 -3.66 -6.44
N LEU A 577 -28.55 -4.08 -5.20
CA LEU A 577 -28.69 -5.47 -4.81
C LEU A 577 -30.09 -5.72 -4.22
N LYS A 578 -30.65 -6.89 -4.51
CA LYS A 578 -31.96 -7.36 -4.01
C LYS A 578 -31.81 -8.72 -3.36
N LEU A 579 -32.29 -8.83 -2.11
CA LEU A 579 -32.32 -10.07 -1.35
C LEU A 579 -33.66 -10.81 -1.55
N TYR A 580 -33.59 -12.11 -1.81
CA TYR A 580 -34.71 -13.04 -1.79
C TYR A 580 -34.50 -14.03 -0.63
N LEU A 581 -35.58 -14.35 0.08
CA LEU A 581 -35.57 -15.31 1.19
C LEU A 581 -35.83 -16.76 0.70
N THR A 582 -35.33 -17.05 -0.47
CA THR A 582 -35.40 -18.33 -1.18
C THR A 582 -34.05 -18.62 -1.84
N ASN A 583 -33.83 -19.81 -2.34
CA ASN A 583 -32.58 -20.18 -3.03
C ASN A 583 -32.50 -19.71 -4.51
N SER A 584 -33.40 -18.85 -4.92
CA SER A 584 -33.48 -18.31 -6.29
C SER A 584 -34.14 -16.94 -6.29
N ALA A 585 -34.12 -16.23 -7.42
CA ALA A 585 -34.75 -14.91 -7.58
C ALA A 585 -36.30 -15.03 -7.70
N THR A 586 -36.94 -15.73 -6.75
CA THR A 586 -38.39 -15.92 -6.70
C THR A 586 -38.96 -15.38 -5.40
N GLY A 587 -40.18 -14.85 -5.46
CA GLY A 587 -40.85 -14.25 -4.32
C GLY A 587 -40.58 -12.75 -4.18
N THR A 588 -40.71 -12.24 -2.97
CA THR A 588 -40.54 -10.81 -2.69
C THR A 588 -39.06 -10.41 -2.75
N ALA A 589 -38.76 -9.46 -3.63
CA ALA A 589 -37.44 -8.82 -3.70
C ALA A 589 -37.32 -7.74 -2.62
N ASN A 590 -36.36 -7.87 -1.73
CA ASN A 590 -36.07 -6.89 -0.70
C ASN A 590 -34.83 -6.08 -1.11
N ALA A 591 -35.00 -4.77 -1.34
CA ALA A 591 -33.89 -3.91 -1.73
C ALA A 591 -32.89 -3.79 -0.57
N MET A 592 -31.61 -3.98 -0.88
CA MET A 592 -30.52 -3.82 0.08
C MET A 592 -30.04 -2.37 0.11
N THR A 593 -29.64 -1.89 1.28
CA THR A 593 -29.10 -0.55 1.46
C THR A 593 -27.64 -0.51 1.02
N TYR A 594 -27.30 0.41 0.15
CA TYR A 594 -25.92 0.63 -0.29
C TYR A 594 -25.06 1.25 0.81
N LEU A 595 -23.88 0.69 1.06
CA LEU A 595 -22.93 1.11 2.07
C LEU A 595 -21.66 1.76 1.50
N GLY A 596 -21.56 1.87 0.16
CA GLY A 596 -20.35 2.31 -0.53
C GLY A 596 -19.53 1.15 -1.10
N ASN A 597 -18.66 1.44 -2.09
CA ASN A 597 -17.70 0.49 -2.70
C ASN A 597 -18.30 -0.87 -3.10
N GLY A 598 -19.49 -0.86 -3.69
CA GLY A 598 -20.18 -2.09 -4.08
C GLY A 598 -20.73 -2.93 -2.91
N LYS A 599 -20.70 -2.44 -1.67
CA LYS A 599 -21.22 -3.15 -0.49
C LYS A 599 -22.65 -2.74 -0.16
N PHE A 600 -23.41 -3.73 0.32
CA PHE A 600 -24.83 -3.59 0.65
C PHE A 600 -25.18 -4.35 1.91
N SER A 601 -26.19 -3.87 2.65
CA SER A 601 -26.74 -4.58 3.80
C SER A 601 -28.26 -4.51 3.84
N ILE A 602 -28.85 -5.49 4.52
CA ILE A 602 -30.26 -5.47 4.85
C ILE A 602 -30.49 -6.24 6.16
N SER A 603 -31.43 -5.74 6.97
CA SER A 603 -31.88 -6.43 8.17
C SER A 603 -33.42 -6.49 8.17
N LEU A 604 -33.96 -7.69 8.10
CA LEU A 604 -35.40 -7.97 8.08
C LEU A 604 -35.84 -8.54 9.42
N THR A 605 -36.60 -7.77 10.20
CA THR A 605 -37.18 -8.19 11.48
C THR A 605 -38.49 -8.93 11.30
N LYS A 606 -38.94 -9.69 12.32
CA LYS A 606 -40.15 -10.52 12.29
C LYS A 606 -40.15 -11.51 11.11
N THR A 607 -38.98 -11.99 10.77
CA THR A 607 -38.73 -12.86 9.60
C THR A 607 -38.32 -14.23 10.08
N LYS A 608 -39.02 -15.30 9.64
CA LYS A 608 -38.61 -16.68 9.92
C LYS A 608 -37.31 -17.03 9.19
N LYS A 609 -36.55 -17.95 9.76
CA LYS A 609 -35.35 -18.48 9.10
C LYS A 609 -35.72 -19.04 7.72
N PRO A 610 -35.13 -18.56 6.63
CA PRO A 610 -35.34 -19.10 5.29
C PRO A 610 -35.01 -20.58 5.23
N ALA A 611 -35.98 -21.43 4.86
CA ALA A 611 -35.82 -22.89 4.87
C ALA A 611 -34.80 -23.38 3.83
N ASN A 612 -34.74 -22.70 2.67
CA ASN A 612 -33.90 -23.07 1.53
C ASN A 612 -32.74 -22.08 1.30
N GLY A 613 -32.41 -21.24 2.30
CA GLY A 613 -31.37 -20.23 2.18
C GLY A 613 -31.86 -18.92 1.56
N ILE A 614 -30.94 -18.13 1.11
CA ILE A 614 -31.14 -16.79 0.54
C ILE A 614 -30.52 -16.69 -0.84
N PHE A 615 -30.98 -15.71 -1.63
CA PHE A 615 -30.43 -15.41 -2.94
C PHE A 615 -30.34 -13.90 -3.14
N VAL A 616 -29.21 -13.43 -3.64
CA VAL A 616 -28.98 -12.00 -3.92
C VAL A 616 -28.77 -11.83 -5.42
N THR A 617 -29.43 -10.83 -6.00
CA THR A 617 -29.25 -10.42 -7.41
C THR A 617 -28.75 -9.00 -7.49
N SER A 618 -27.99 -8.68 -8.53
CA SER A 618 -27.54 -7.36 -8.88
C SER A 618 -28.25 -6.85 -10.14
N ASP A 619 -28.49 -5.55 -10.24
CA ASP A 619 -28.86 -4.91 -11.50
C ASP A 619 -27.74 -5.04 -12.56
N GLY A 620 -26.52 -5.36 -12.15
CA GLY A 620 -25.39 -5.73 -12.98
C GLY A 620 -25.45 -7.17 -13.53
N LEU A 621 -26.58 -7.87 -13.43
CA LEU A 621 -26.83 -9.24 -13.89
C LEU A 621 -26.14 -10.35 -13.08
N GLY A 622 -25.31 -10.00 -12.10
CA GLY A 622 -24.70 -10.96 -11.18
C GLY A 622 -25.69 -11.49 -10.17
N SER A 623 -25.41 -12.67 -9.62
CA SER A 623 -26.22 -13.26 -8.55
C SER A 623 -25.43 -14.26 -7.73
N LYS A 624 -25.85 -14.45 -6.46
CA LYS A 624 -25.26 -15.41 -5.53
C LYS A 624 -26.30 -15.96 -4.56
N GLY A 625 -26.25 -17.26 -4.29
CA GLY A 625 -27.05 -17.92 -3.26
C GLY A 625 -26.21 -18.37 -2.07
N ALA A 626 -26.84 -18.43 -0.88
CA ALA A 626 -26.28 -19.05 0.32
C ALA A 626 -27.36 -19.90 1.00
N THR A 627 -27.03 -21.16 1.31
CA THR A 627 -27.95 -22.12 1.94
C THR A 627 -27.77 -22.22 3.44
N GLN A 628 -26.63 -21.77 3.96
CA GLN A 628 -26.29 -21.83 5.38
C GLN A 628 -26.05 -20.43 5.92
N VAL A 629 -26.38 -20.25 7.20
CA VAL A 629 -26.02 -19.05 7.96
C VAL A 629 -24.51 -19.08 8.17
N THR A 630 -23.83 -18.00 7.84
CA THR A 630 -22.41 -17.83 8.20
C THR A 630 -22.31 -17.68 9.72
N ALA A 631 -21.36 -18.36 10.32
CA ALA A 631 -21.17 -18.37 11.78
C ALA A 631 -20.71 -17.00 12.28
#